data_85df08ae4f5308a81c6dc62b5d8ead8c
#
_entry.id   85df08ae4f5308a81c6dc62b5d8ead8c
#
_cell.length_a   1.000
_cell.length_b   1.000
_cell.length_c   1.000
_cell.angle_alpha   90.00
_cell.angle_beta   90.00
_cell.angle_gamma   90.00
#
_symmetry.space_group_name_H-M   'P 1'
#
loop_
_entity.id
_entity.type
_entity.pdbx_description
1 polymer ?
#
loop_
_entity_poly.entity_id
_entity_poly.type
_entity_poly.pdbx_seq_one_letter_code
_entity_poly.pdbx_strand_id
1 'polypeptide(L)'
;TNVIKNIFKINRKINDTVKAIKDFKPDILFTVDSPDFTLRVAERLKKKDPNIKTVHYVAPQVWVWREGRVKKIKNFIDHILLLFNFEKPYFDKENMSNEFVGHPLLDESSEGKIDINQIFEKNKALISIFPGSRTSEIDVLMPILLDFIKLMNKNYQDFIYIFHSTKQYYDLIQSYIKSKNISNCETISDDKIKSHTLKKSVFAVAKSGTVSLEICKSKVPSIILYKMNFLNYLIVRSLVKVKFANIINISAGK
;
A
#
# COMPACT_ATOMS: atom_id res chain seq x y z
N THR A 1 -8.82 7.61 15.55
CA THR A 1 -9.07 7.89 16.99
C THR A 1 -8.09 7.21 17.92
N ASN A 2 -7.45 6.10 17.55
CA ASN A 2 -6.43 5.44 18.39
C ASN A 2 -5.10 6.21 18.48
N VAL A 3 -4.79 7.08 17.51
CA VAL A 3 -3.53 7.85 17.50
C VAL A 3 -3.50 8.90 18.61
N ILE A 4 -4.63 9.58 18.87
CA ILE A 4 -4.70 10.63 19.91
C ILE A 4 -4.53 10.04 21.31
N LYS A 5 -5.16 8.89 21.59
CA LYS A 5 -5.01 8.18 22.87
C LYS A 5 -3.57 7.69 23.13
N ASN A 6 -2.79 7.49 22.06
CA ASN A 6 -1.44 6.95 22.15
C ASN A 6 -0.32 8.00 21.96
N ILE A 7 -0.66 9.29 21.84
CA ILE A 7 0.34 10.33 21.48
C ILE A 7 1.48 10.42 22.50
N PHE A 8 1.19 10.29 23.80
CA PHE A 8 2.22 10.26 24.85
C PHE A 8 3.11 9.03 24.74
N LYS A 9 2.52 7.86 24.44
CA LYS A 9 3.26 6.61 24.26
C LYS A 9 4.15 6.67 23.02
N ILE A 10 3.66 7.26 21.92
CA ILE A 10 4.44 7.47 20.70
C ILE A 10 5.60 8.44 20.96
N ASN A 11 5.35 9.56 21.65
CA ASN A 11 6.38 10.50 22.00
C ASN A 11 7.48 9.89 22.90
N ARG A 12 7.10 9.07 23.87
CA ARG A 12 8.05 8.32 24.69
C ARG A 12 8.90 7.39 23.84
N LYS A 13 8.27 6.56 22.99
CA LYS A 13 9.00 5.68 22.06
C LYS A 13 9.99 6.43 21.17
N ILE A 14 9.59 7.60 20.63
CA ILE A 14 10.50 8.43 19.82
C ILE A 14 11.70 8.86 20.65
N ASN A 15 11.51 9.31 21.90
CA ASN A 15 12.61 9.73 22.78
C ASN A 15 13.53 8.57 23.14
N ASP A 16 12.96 7.41 23.46
CA ASP A 16 13.72 6.20 23.78
C ASP A 16 14.55 5.74 22.58
N THR A 17 13.97 5.80 21.37
CA THR A 17 14.69 5.49 20.11
C THR A 17 15.83 6.48 19.87
N VAL A 18 15.60 7.79 20.04
CA VAL A 18 16.64 8.80 19.88
C VAL A 18 17.78 8.59 20.89
N LYS A 19 17.45 8.22 22.13
CA LYS A 19 18.45 7.89 23.14
C LYS A 19 19.29 6.69 22.71
N ALA A 20 18.65 5.59 22.33
CA ALA A 20 19.32 4.37 21.88
C ALA A 20 20.26 4.62 20.69
N ILE A 21 19.81 5.44 19.70
CA ILE A 21 20.65 5.82 18.56
C ILE A 21 21.90 6.61 19.03
N LYS A 22 21.72 7.55 19.95
CA LYS A 22 22.85 8.33 20.49
C LYS A 22 23.84 7.47 21.27
N ASP A 23 23.35 6.51 22.04
CA ASP A 23 24.20 5.60 22.81
C ASP A 23 24.96 4.64 21.85
N PHE A 24 24.35 4.28 20.71
CA PHE A 24 24.98 3.45 19.66
C PHE A 24 26.02 4.22 18.83
N LYS A 25 25.90 5.54 18.71
CA LYS A 25 26.81 6.44 17.95
C LYS A 25 27.01 6.01 16.49
N PRO A 26 25.95 5.87 15.67
CA PRO A 26 26.10 5.49 14.26
C PRO A 26 26.69 6.62 13.43
N ASP A 27 27.37 6.29 12.33
CA ASP A 27 27.84 7.27 11.34
C ASP A 27 26.66 7.79 10.49
N ILE A 28 25.66 6.96 10.23
CA ILE A 28 24.51 7.27 9.39
C ILE A 28 23.24 6.76 10.08
N LEU A 29 22.20 7.60 10.10
CA LEU A 29 20.84 7.17 10.39
C LEU A 29 20.10 6.88 9.09
N PHE A 30 19.83 5.61 8.83
CA PHE A 30 18.98 5.17 7.74
C PHE A 30 17.57 4.87 8.25
N THR A 31 16.55 5.54 7.71
CA THR A 31 15.15 5.37 8.11
C THR A 31 14.31 4.89 6.94
N VAL A 32 13.33 4.02 7.21
CA VAL A 32 12.47 3.42 6.19
C VAL A 32 11.01 3.67 6.53
N ASP A 33 10.25 4.26 5.59
CA ASP A 33 8.81 4.49 5.68
C ASP A 33 8.33 5.09 7.03
N SER A 34 7.06 4.92 7.39
CA SER A 34 6.46 5.40 8.65
C SER A 34 6.80 6.86 8.99
N PRO A 35 6.59 7.82 8.09
CA PRO A 35 7.09 9.19 8.21
C PRO A 35 6.61 9.92 9.48
N ASP A 36 5.51 9.51 10.08
CA ASP A 36 5.01 10.09 11.33
C ASP A 36 5.80 9.66 12.56
N PHE A 37 6.60 8.59 12.46
CA PHE A 37 7.51 8.14 13.49
C PHE A 37 8.97 8.44 13.11
N THR A 38 9.43 7.92 11.99
CA THR A 38 10.84 7.93 11.56
C THR A 38 11.37 9.34 11.32
N LEU A 39 10.58 10.21 10.66
CA LEU A 39 10.97 11.59 10.44
C LEU A 39 11.03 12.40 11.75
N ARG A 40 10.18 12.10 12.74
CA ARG A 40 10.26 12.73 14.06
C ARG A 40 11.48 12.26 14.84
N VAL A 41 11.89 11.00 14.70
CA VAL A 41 13.14 10.48 15.27
C VAL A 41 14.32 11.22 14.65
N ALA A 42 14.39 11.28 13.32
CA ALA A 42 15.44 11.98 12.59
C ALA A 42 15.51 13.47 12.96
N GLU A 43 14.38 14.18 13.02
CA GLU A 43 14.32 15.59 13.43
C GLU A 43 14.86 15.81 14.84
N ARG A 44 14.47 14.97 15.81
CA ARG A 44 14.95 15.09 17.19
C ARG A 44 16.43 14.73 17.34
N LEU A 45 16.88 13.73 16.58
CA LEU A 45 18.27 13.35 16.57
C LEU A 45 19.14 14.44 15.96
N LYS A 46 18.78 14.99 14.81
CA LYS A 46 19.51 16.06 14.11
C LYS A 46 19.65 17.33 14.97
N LYS A 47 18.63 17.64 15.79
CA LYS A 47 18.70 18.75 16.78
C LYS A 47 19.73 18.50 17.89
N LYS A 48 19.98 17.24 18.25
CA LYS A 48 20.92 16.86 19.32
C LYS A 48 22.31 16.54 18.78
N ASP A 49 22.40 16.10 17.55
CA ASP A 49 23.62 15.78 16.83
C ASP A 49 23.49 16.26 15.37
N PRO A 50 23.88 17.53 15.10
CA PRO A 50 23.76 18.12 13.76
C PRO A 50 24.62 17.43 12.69
N ASN A 51 25.70 16.75 13.08
CA ASN A 51 26.68 16.17 12.16
C ASN A 51 26.27 14.78 11.64
N ILE A 52 25.36 14.10 12.32
CA ILE A 52 24.91 12.77 11.88
C ILE A 52 24.31 12.85 10.48
N LYS A 53 24.74 11.97 9.59
CA LYS A 53 24.15 11.83 8.26
C LYS A 53 22.81 11.12 8.36
N THR A 54 21.81 11.62 7.62
CA THR A 54 20.45 11.08 7.66
C THR A 54 19.96 10.78 6.26
N VAL A 55 19.55 9.52 6.04
CA VAL A 55 18.98 9.04 4.80
C VAL A 55 17.58 8.49 5.08
N HIS A 56 16.60 8.85 4.24
CA HIS A 56 15.24 8.34 4.37
C HIS A 56 14.82 7.63 3.09
N TYR A 57 14.34 6.40 3.22
CA TYR A 57 13.79 5.59 2.14
C TYR A 57 12.28 5.54 2.25
N VAL A 58 11.58 5.62 1.12
CA VAL A 58 10.12 5.77 0.99
C VAL A 58 9.64 7.18 1.34
N ALA A 59 9.72 8.06 0.36
CA ALA A 59 9.29 9.44 0.50
C ALA A 59 7.85 9.58 1.02
N PRO A 60 7.58 10.51 1.94
CA PRO A 60 6.21 10.83 2.31
C PRO A 60 5.45 11.38 1.10
N GLN A 61 4.17 11.04 0.97
CA GLN A 61 3.31 11.40 -0.17
C GLN A 61 3.04 12.92 -0.24
N VAL A 62 4.08 13.70 -0.52
CA VAL A 62 4.02 15.18 -0.56
C VAL A 62 3.19 15.70 -1.73
N TRP A 63 3.08 14.93 -2.81
CA TRP A 63 2.30 15.25 -4.02
C TRP A 63 0.79 15.23 -3.81
N VAL A 64 0.29 14.56 -2.79
CA VAL A 64 -1.15 14.46 -2.54
C VAL A 64 -1.72 15.77 -2.02
N TRP A 65 -1.09 16.40 -1.00
CA TRP A 65 -1.66 17.59 -0.33
C TRP A 65 -0.66 18.41 0.51
N ARG A 66 0.60 17.99 0.63
CA ARG A 66 1.58 18.61 1.55
C ARG A 66 2.92 18.93 0.91
N GLU A 67 2.94 19.58 -0.25
CA GLU A 67 4.20 19.96 -0.93
C GLU A 67 5.16 20.71 0.00
N GLY A 68 4.66 21.65 0.82
CA GLY A 68 5.49 22.39 1.78
C GLY A 68 6.16 21.55 2.88
N ARG A 69 5.84 20.24 2.96
CA ARG A 69 6.50 19.31 3.89
C ARG A 69 7.97 19.08 3.51
N VAL A 70 8.31 19.15 2.21
CA VAL A 70 9.69 18.98 1.74
C VAL A 70 10.62 20.00 2.39
N LYS A 71 10.21 21.30 2.46
CA LYS A 71 10.98 22.36 3.12
C LYS A 71 11.35 22.03 4.57
N LYS A 72 10.44 21.36 5.30
CA LYS A 72 10.70 20.96 6.70
C LYS A 72 11.62 19.76 6.76
N ILE A 73 11.40 18.76 5.90
CA ILE A 73 12.19 17.51 5.89
C ILE A 73 13.65 17.80 5.54
N LYS A 74 13.91 18.69 4.59
CA LYS A 74 15.25 19.13 4.19
C LYS A 74 16.13 19.62 5.38
N ASN A 75 15.54 20.09 6.46
CA ASN A 75 16.30 20.60 7.61
C ASN A 75 16.90 19.47 8.47
N PHE A 76 16.46 18.23 8.28
CA PHE A 76 16.88 17.11 9.13
C PHE A 76 17.04 15.78 8.41
N ILE A 77 16.79 15.72 7.10
CA ILE A 77 17.12 14.61 6.23
C ILE A 77 18.06 15.11 5.14
N ASP A 78 19.28 14.56 5.10
CA ASP A 78 20.31 14.96 4.16
C ASP A 78 20.06 14.37 2.77
N HIS A 79 19.54 13.15 2.67
CA HIS A 79 19.27 12.48 1.41
C HIS A 79 17.98 11.65 1.46
N ILE A 80 17.20 11.63 0.37
CA ILE A 80 15.96 10.87 0.29
C ILE A 80 15.97 9.93 -0.92
N LEU A 81 15.58 8.67 -0.69
CA LEU A 81 15.47 7.64 -1.73
C LEU A 81 14.00 7.48 -2.11
N LEU A 82 13.71 7.69 -3.40
CA LEU A 82 12.38 7.76 -3.96
C LEU A 82 11.97 6.43 -4.58
N LEU A 83 10.71 6.03 -4.38
CA LEU A 83 10.14 4.83 -4.97
C LEU A 83 9.67 5.03 -6.40
N PHE A 84 9.30 6.28 -6.77
CA PHE A 84 8.71 6.61 -8.06
C PHE A 84 9.37 7.83 -8.67
N ASN A 85 9.66 7.77 -9.97
CA ASN A 85 10.32 8.86 -10.67
C ASN A 85 9.50 10.16 -10.68
N PHE A 86 8.16 10.08 -10.66
CA PHE A 86 7.29 11.26 -10.60
C PHE A 86 7.39 12.05 -9.29
N GLU A 87 8.01 11.47 -8.24
CA GLU A 87 8.25 12.15 -6.96
C GLU A 87 9.38 13.17 -7.06
N LYS A 88 10.38 12.89 -7.91
CA LYS A 88 11.62 13.65 -8.02
C LYS A 88 11.43 15.17 -8.15
N PRO A 89 10.55 15.71 -9.02
CA PRO A 89 10.35 17.15 -9.17
C PRO A 89 9.95 17.89 -7.89
N TYR A 90 9.26 17.22 -6.95
CA TYR A 90 8.84 17.83 -5.69
C TYR A 90 10.02 18.07 -4.74
N PHE A 91 11.04 17.23 -4.80
CA PHE A 91 12.27 17.35 -4.01
C PHE A 91 13.30 18.23 -4.69
N ASP A 92 13.46 18.15 -6.01
CA ASP A 92 14.32 19.00 -6.80
C ASP A 92 13.95 20.48 -6.66
N LYS A 93 12.65 20.81 -6.70
CA LYS A 93 12.12 22.18 -6.50
C LYS A 93 12.60 22.83 -5.19
N GLU A 94 12.81 22.04 -4.17
CA GLU A 94 13.29 22.52 -2.86
C GLU A 94 14.81 22.33 -2.70
N ASN A 95 15.53 21.96 -3.76
CA ASN A 95 16.97 21.65 -3.73
C ASN A 95 17.30 20.62 -2.62
N MET A 96 16.48 19.60 -2.47
CA MET A 96 16.72 18.51 -1.55
C MET A 96 17.40 17.35 -2.26
N SER A 97 18.53 16.88 -1.73
CA SER A 97 19.25 15.74 -2.29
C SER A 97 18.36 14.50 -2.34
N ASN A 98 18.18 13.91 -3.52
CA ASN A 98 17.29 12.79 -3.73
C ASN A 98 17.75 11.89 -4.87
N GLU A 99 17.34 10.61 -4.82
CA GLU A 99 17.63 9.64 -5.86
C GLU A 99 16.42 8.71 -6.06
N PHE A 100 16.09 8.41 -7.31
CA PHE A 100 15.10 7.40 -7.66
C PHE A 100 15.76 6.02 -7.65
N VAL A 101 15.32 5.16 -6.73
CA VAL A 101 15.87 3.81 -6.54
C VAL A 101 14.90 2.70 -6.93
N GLY A 102 13.65 3.05 -7.26
CA GLY A 102 12.61 2.08 -7.62
C GLY A 102 11.87 1.49 -6.43
N HIS A 103 10.82 0.73 -6.75
CA HIS A 103 9.99 0.07 -5.73
C HIS A 103 10.33 -1.43 -5.67
N PRO A 104 10.65 -2.00 -4.48
CA PRO A 104 11.09 -3.40 -4.35
C PRO A 104 10.09 -4.44 -4.90
N LEU A 105 8.79 -4.14 -4.87
CA LEU A 105 7.78 -5.02 -5.47
C LEU A 105 7.92 -5.16 -7.00
N LEU A 106 8.62 -4.23 -7.66
CA LEU A 106 8.84 -4.27 -9.10
C LEU A 106 10.09 -5.06 -9.48
N ASP A 107 10.95 -5.37 -8.53
CA ASP A 107 12.13 -6.18 -8.77
C ASP A 107 11.71 -7.61 -9.18
N GLU A 108 12.52 -8.23 -10.05
CA GLU A 108 12.29 -9.62 -10.44
C GLU A 108 12.55 -10.55 -9.27
N SER A 109 11.51 -11.20 -8.78
CA SER A 109 11.64 -12.30 -7.84
C SER A 109 11.69 -13.61 -8.63
N SER A 110 12.66 -14.46 -8.36
CA SER A 110 12.70 -15.85 -8.84
C SER A 110 11.63 -16.66 -8.09
N GLU A 111 10.39 -16.57 -8.56
CA GLU A 111 9.31 -17.39 -8.00
C GLU A 111 9.40 -18.79 -8.57
N GLY A 112 9.46 -19.80 -7.69
CA GLY A 112 9.35 -21.20 -8.09
C GLY A 112 8.03 -21.46 -8.85
N LYS A 113 8.00 -22.41 -9.77
CA LYS A 113 6.79 -22.76 -10.53
C LYS A 113 5.81 -23.48 -9.59
N ILE A 114 4.60 -22.97 -9.47
CA ILE A 114 3.46 -23.64 -8.84
C ILE A 114 2.43 -23.91 -9.91
N ASP A 115 1.97 -25.16 -10.01
CA ASP A 115 0.86 -25.51 -10.91
C ASP A 115 -0.47 -25.23 -10.20
N ILE A 116 -1.01 -24.03 -10.41
CA ILE A 116 -2.30 -23.63 -9.83
C ILE A 116 -3.49 -24.36 -10.49
N ASN A 117 -3.30 -25.06 -11.60
CA ASN A 117 -4.38 -25.87 -12.21
C ASN A 117 -4.73 -27.10 -11.34
N GLN A 118 -3.87 -27.45 -10.38
CA GLN A 118 -4.20 -28.46 -9.36
C GLN A 118 -5.05 -27.89 -8.21
N ILE A 119 -5.11 -26.57 -8.09
CA ILE A 119 -5.82 -25.86 -6.99
C ILE A 119 -7.20 -25.43 -7.44
N PHE A 120 -7.34 -24.98 -8.70
CA PHE A 120 -8.60 -24.44 -9.26
C PHE A 120 -9.07 -25.26 -10.47
N GLU A 121 -10.38 -25.23 -10.71
CA GLU A 121 -10.98 -25.92 -11.88
C GLU A 121 -10.36 -25.43 -13.20
N LYS A 122 -9.86 -26.36 -14.01
CA LYS A 122 -9.09 -26.08 -15.24
C LYS A 122 -9.84 -25.25 -16.31
N ASN A 123 -11.16 -25.30 -16.33
CA ASN A 123 -11.97 -24.73 -17.39
C ASN A 123 -12.61 -23.38 -17.03
N LYS A 124 -12.30 -22.80 -15.87
CA LYS A 124 -12.86 -21.53 -15.46
C LYS A 124 -11.80 -20.43 -15.44
N ALA A 125 -12.19 -19.23 -15.84
CA ALA A 125 -11.32 -18.06 -15.78
C ALA A 125 -11.26 -17.49 -14.36
N LEU A 126 -10.07 -17.08 -13.93
CA LEU A 126 -9.87 -16.55 -12.58
C LEU A 126 -10.02 -15.03 -12.55
N ILE A 127 -10.77 -14.53 -11.58
CA ILE A 127 -10.84 -13.09 -11.24
C ILE A 127 -10.24 -12.90 -9.85
N SER A 128 -9.13 -12.19 -9.77
CA SER A 128 -8.47 -11.86 -8.49
C SER A 128 -9.16 -10.69 -7.81
N ILE A 129 -9.48 -10.84 -6.52
CA ILE A 129 -10.14 -9.82 -5.70
C ILE A 129 -9.29 -9.49 -4.48
N PHE A 130 -9.01 -8.19 -4.28
CA PHE A 130 -8.22 -7.67 -3.17
C PHE A 130 -9.09 -6.73 -2.33
N PRO A 131 -9.76 -7.22 -1.27
CA PRO A 131 -10.74 -6.44 -0.50
C PRO A 131 -10.12 -5.42 0.44
N GLY A 132 -8.79 -5.47 0.63
CA GLY A 132 -8.05 -4.60 1.53
C GLY A 132 -7.23 -5.37 2.56
N SER A 133 -6.48 -4.63 3.36
CA SER A 133 -5.53 -5.15 4.36
C SER A 133 -5.87 -4.73 5.81
N ARG A 134 -7.05 -4.14 6.03
CA ARG A 134 -7.55 -3.72 7.36
C ARG A 134 -9.01 -4.11 7.51
N THR A 135 -9.43 -4.46 8.72
CA THR A 135 -10.83 -4.80 9.02
C THR A 135 -11.81 -3.76 8.47
N SER A 136 -11.55 -2.47 8.74
CA SER A 136 -12.43 -1.39 8.28
C SER A 136 -12.53 -1.25 6.75
N GLU A 137 -11.54 -1.70 6.00
CA GLU A 137 -11.57 -1.72 4.53
C GLU A 137 -12.39 -2.92 4.04
N ILE A 138 -12.14 -4.09 4.62
CA ILE A 138 -12.82 -5.35 4.31
C ILE A 138 -14.31 -5.23 4.60
N ASP A 139 -14.70 -4.74 5.78
CA ASP A 139 -16.11 -4.58 6.18
C ASP A 139 -16.90 -3.67 5.22
N VAL A 140 -16.24 -2.64 4.68
CA VAL A 140 -16.87 -1.71 3.73
C VAL A 140 -16.93 -2.28 2.32
N LEU A 141 -15.93 -3.04 1.86
CA LEU A 141 -15.83 -3.50 0.48
C LEU A 141 -16.45 -4.87 0.25
N MET A 142 -16.41 -5.79 1.23
CA MET A 142 -16.95 -7.14 1.05
C MET A 142 -18.41 -7.17 0.58
N PRO A 143 -19.36 -6.40 1.17
CA PRO A 143 -20.74 -6.37 0.65
C PRO A 143 -20.82 -5.99 -0.83
N ILE A 144 -20.04 -4.97 -1.24
CA ILE A 144 -20.03 -4.47 -2.63
C ILE A 144 -19.45 -5.52 -3.58
N LEU A 145 -18.35 -6.16 -3.19
CA LEU A 145 -17.69 -7.19 -3.98
C LEU A 145 -18.58 -8.43 -4.16
N LEU A 146 -19.29 -8.84 -3.11
CA LEU A 146 -20.21 -9.97 -3.18
C LEU A 146 -21.46 -9.64 -4.00
N ASP A 147 -21.97 -8.42 -3.95
CA ASP A 147 -23.07 -7.97 -4.81
C ASP A 147 -22.63 -7.90 -6.29
N PHE A 148 -21.40 -7.43 -6.56
CA PHE A 148 -20.76 -7.48 -7.87
C PHE A 148 -20.70 -8.93 -8.39
N ILE A 149 -20.24 -9.89 -7.60
CA ILE A 149 -20.16 -11.30 -7.99
C ILE A 149 -21.55 -11.85 -8.30
N LYS A 150 -22.56 -11.54 -7.47
CA LYS A 150 -23.94 -11.96 -7.73
C LYS A 150 -24.48 -11.42 -9.06
N LEU A 151 -24.15 -10.17 -9.39
CA LEU A 151 -24.53 -9.56 -10.65
C LEU A 151 -23.83 -10.25 -11.83
N MET A 152 -22.53 -10.51 -11.70
CA MET A 152 -21.76 -11.22 -12.72
C MET A 152 -22.31 -12.64 -12.95
N ASN A 153 -22.60 -13.38 -11.89
CA ASN A 153 -23.12 -14.76 -11.97
C ASN A 153 -24.50 -14.88 -12.64
N LYS A 154 -25.26 -13.77 -12.79
CA LYS A 154 -26.51 -13.79 -13.56
C LYS A 154 -26.28 -13.97 -15.05
N ASN A 155 -25.14 -13.49 -15.56
CA ASN A 155 -24.85 -13.46 -16.99
C ASN A 155 -23.65 -14.33 -17.40
N TYR A 156 -22.77 -14.64 -16.44
CA TYR A 156 -21.50 -15.34 -16.67
C TYR A 156 -21.27 -16.38 -15.58
N GLN A 157 -21.13 -17.64 -15.94
CA GLN A 157 -20.94 -18.75 -14.97
C GLN A 157 -19.54 -19.36 -15.00
N ASP A 158 -18.66 -18.91 -15.91
CA ASP A 158 -17.35 -19.50 -16.16
C ASP A 158 -16.21 -18.83 -15.36
N PHE A 159 -16.57 -18.11 -14.29
CA PHE A 159 -15.59 -17.44 -13.43
C PHE A 159 -15.47 -18.08 -12.06
N ILE A 160 -14.24 -18.12 -11.53
CA ILE A 160 -13.93 -18.32 -10.13
C ILE A 160 -13.37 -17.01 -9.58
N TYR A 161 -13.90 -16.54 -8.46
CA TYR A 161 -13.48 -15.33 -7.80
C TYR A 161 -12.54 -15.66 -6.64
N ILE A 162 -11.29 -15.22 -6.74
CA ILE A 162 -10.24 -15.54 -5.78
C ILE A 162 -9.97 -14.33 -4.89
N PHE A 163 -10.38 -14.42 -3.62
CA PHE A 163 -10.12 -13.40 -2.63
C PHE A 163 -8.71 -13.57 -2.06
N HIS A 164 -7.84 -12.59 -2.33
CA HIS A 164 -6.49 -12.51 -1.78
C HIS A 164 -6.54 -11.93 -0.37
N SER A 165 -6.06 -12.69 0.60
CA SER A 165 -6.08 -12.34 2.02
C SER A 165 -4.69 -12.44 2.65
N THR A 166 -4.53 -11.87 3.83
CA THR A 166 -3.52 -12.28 4.80
C THR A 166 -4.08 -13.37 5.71
N LYS A 167 -3.22 -14.15 6.37
CA LYS A 167 -3.66 -15.17 7.34
C LYS A 167 -4.62 -14.59 8.41
N GLN A 168 -4.36 -13.34 8.83
CA GLN A 168 -5.17 -12.64 9.84
C GLN A 168 -6.63 -12.42 9.42
N TYR A 169 -6.90 -12.20 8.14
CA TYR A 169 -8.24 -11.85 7.64
C TYR A 169 -8.90 -12.96 6.84
N TYR A 170 -8.26 -14.12 6.75
CA TYR A 170 -8.79 -15.27 6.01
C TYR A 170 -10.19 -15.67 6.49
N ASP A 171 -10.36 -15.92 7.77
CA ASP A 171 -11.65 -16.36 8.36
C ASP A 171 -12.73 -15.28 8.26
N LEU A 172 -12.36 -14.00 8.39
CA LEU A 172 -13.27 -12.88 8.22
C LEU A 172 -13.85 -12.85 6.79
N ILE A 173 -12.99 -12.96 5.76
CA ILE A 173 -13.43 -12.97 4.36
C ILE A 173 -14.29 -14.20 4.07
N GLN A 174 -13.87 -15.36 4.55
CA GLN A 174 -14.64 -16.60 4.42
C GLN A 174 -16.04 -16.50 5.05
N SER A 175 -16.16 -15.84 6.20
CA SER A 175 -17.47 -15.62 6.86
C SER A 175 -18.40 -14.78 5.99
N TYR A 176 -17.89 -13.73 5.36
CA TYR A 176 -18.66 -12.91 4.41
C TYR A 176 -19.14 -13.72 3.20
N ILE A 177 -18.26 -14.52 2.57
CA ILE A 177 -18.60 -15.36 1.42
C ILE A 177 -19.71 -16.35 1.79
N LYS A 178 -19.53 -17.08 2.90
CA LYS A 178 -20.52 -18.06 3.40
C LYS A 178 -21.89 -17.42 3.66
N SER A 179 -21.91 -16.20 4.23
CA SER A 179 -23.16 -15.49 4.54
C SER A 179 -24.03 -15.17 3.31
N LYS A 180 -23.44 -15.19 2.11
CA LYS A 180 -24.14 -14.89 0.84
C LYS A 180 -24.40 -16.11 -0.05
N ASN A 181 -23.99 -17.31 0.40
CA ASN A 181 -24.16 -18.58 -0.32
C ASN A 181 -23.65 -18.54 -1.78
N ILE A 182 -22.45 -18.00 -2.00
CA ILE A 182 -21.82 -17.94 -3.32
C ILE A 182 -20.80 -19.08 -3.41
N SER A 183 -20.99 -20.01 -4.32
CA SER A 183 -20.18 -21.24 -4.42
C SER A 183 -18.88 -21.10 -5.22
N ASN A 184 -18.80 -20.14 -6.14
CA ASN A 184 -17.63 -19.92 -7.00
C ASN A 184 -16.66 -18.87 -6.47
N CYS A 185 -16.49 -18.82 -5.14
CA CYS A 185 -15.56 -17.96 -4.45
C CYS A 185 -14.59 -18.78 -3.60
N GLU A 186 -13.31 -18.48 -3.76
CA GLU A 186 -12.20 -19.06 -2.97
C GLU A 186 -11.42 -17.98 -2.26
N THR A 187 -10.82 -18.30 -1.12
CA THR A 187 -9.92 -17.39 -0.39
C THR A 187 -8.54 -18.00 -0.27
N ILE A 188 -7.52 -17.23 -0.59
CA ILE A 188 -6.12 -17.65 -0.50
C ILE A 188 -5.32 -16.70 0.38
N SER A 189 -4.38 -17.25 1.18
CA SER A 189 -3.52 -16.48 2.09
C SER A 189 -2.03 -16.82 1.96
N ASP A 190 -1.68 -17.82 1.16
CA ASP A 190 -0.29 -18.14 0.84
C ASP A 190 0.26 -17.21 -0.23
N ASP A 191 1.39 -16.55 0.03
CA ASP A 191 1.93 -15.52 -0.85
C ASP A 191 2.41 -16.05 -2.20
N LYS A 192 2.91 -17.29 -2.25
CA LYS A 192 3.33 -17.93 -3.51
C LYS A 192 2.11 -18.23 -4.37
N ILE A 193 1.06 -18.81 -3.78
CA ILE A 193 -0.20 -19.10 -4.47
C ILE A 193 -0.83 -17.81 -4.98
N LYS A 194 -0.85 -16.74 -4.16
CA LYS A 194 -1.38 -15.41 -4.54
C LYS A 194 -0.71 -14.86 -5.79
N SER A 195 0.62 -14.88 -5.85
CA SER A 195 1.37 -14.35 -7.00
C SER A 195 1.06 -15.14 -8.28
N HIS A 196 1.08 -16.48 -8.23
CA HIS A 196 0.77 -17.31 -9.38
C HIS A 196 -0.70 -17.18 -9.83
N THR A 197 -1.64 -17.12 -8.88
CA THR A 197 -3.06 -16.90 -9.16
C THR A 197 -3.29 -15.57 -9.85
N LEU A 198 -2.67 -14.49 -9.35
CA LEU A 198 -2.78 -13.18 -9.97
C LEU A 198 -2.27 -13.20 -11.41
N LYS A 199 -1.10 -13.77 -11.68
CA LYS A 199 -0.53 -13.88 -13.03
C LYS A 199 -1.41 -14.63 -14.02
N LYS A 200 -2.25 -15.57 -13.55
CA LYS A 200 -3.19 -16.33 -14.37
C LYS A 200 -4.61 -15.74 -14.39
N SER A 201 -4.88 -14.71 -13.63
CA SER A 201 -6.17 -14.05 -13.62
C SER A 201 -6.40 -13.26 -14.91
N VAL A 202 -7.61 -13.36 -15.46
CA VAL A 202 -8.01 -12.58 -16.63
C VAL A 202 -8.35 -11.13 -16.25
N PHE A 203 -8.69 -10.90 -14.98
CA PHE A 203 -9.06 -9.59 -14.44
C PHE A 203 -8.80 -9.50 -12.94
N ALA A 204 -8.63 -8.27 -12.44
CA ALA A 204 -8.51 -8.03 -11.01
C ALA A 204 -9.41 -6.88 -10.54
N VAL A 205 -9.98 -7.03 -9.35
CA VAL A 205 -10.70 -5.97 -8.63
C VAL A 205 -9.96 -5.73 -7.32
N ALA A 206 -9.47 -4.52 -7.09
CA ALA A 206 -8.64 -4.25 -5.94
C ALA A 206 -9.00 -2.95 -5.23
N LYS A 207 -8.85 -2.95 -3.91
CA LYS A 207 -8.83 -1.72 -3.12
C LYS A 207 -7.56 -0.93 -3.45
N SER A 208 -7.68 0.38 -3.60
CA SER A 208 -6.53 1.25 -3.84
C SER A 208 -5.44 1.07 -2.78
N GLY A 209 -4.21 0.81 -3.21
CA GLY A 209 -3.04 0.58 -2.37
C GLY A 209 -1.85 0.06 -3.18
N THR A 210 -0.82 -0.41 -2.48
CA THR A 210 0.40 -0.98 -3.09
C THR A 210 0.14 -2.21 -3.96
N VAL A 211 -0.95 -2.95 -3.71
CA VAL A 211 -1.35 -4.11 -4.53
C VAL A 211 -1.56 -3.75 -6.01
N SER A 212 -1.88 -2.48 -6.32
CA SER A 212 -1.99 -2.04 -7.72
C SER A 212 -0.65 -2.17 -8.48
N LEU A 213 0.48 -2.07 -7.79
CA LEU A 213 1.81 -2.31 -8.39
C LEU A 213 2.02 -3.78 -8.75
N GLU A 214 1.59 -4.70 -7.88
CA GLU A 214 1.67 -6.14 -8.12
C GLU A 214 0.78 -6.55 -9.30
N ILE A 215 -0.43 -6.00 -9.37
CA ILE A 215 -1.37 -6.20 -10.49
C ILE A 215 -0.76 -5.68 -11.79
N CYS A 216 -0.20 -4.48 -11.78
CA CYS A 216 0.46 -3.88 -12.94
C CYS A 216 1.67 -4.71 -13.39
N LYS A 217 2.54 -5.15 -12.48
CA LYS A 217 3.67 -6.06 -12.74
C LYS A 217 3.20 -7.36 -13.39
N SER A 218 2.07 -7.89 -12.94
CA SER A 218 1.46 -9.11 -13.47
C SER A 218 0.74 -8.90 -14.81
N LYS A 219 0.65 -7.66 -15.31
CA LYS A 219 -0.02 -7.26 -16.58
C LYS A 219 -1.50 -7.65 -16.62
N VAL A 220 -2.17 -7.68 -15.48
CA VAL A 220 -3.58 -8.03 -15.36
C VAL A 220 -4.45 -6.78 -15.47
N PRO A 221 -5.44 -6.72 -16.39
CA PRO A 221 -6.42 -5.65 -16.42
C PRO A 221 -7.15 -5.54 -15.09
N SER A 222 -7.40 -4.31 -14.61
CA SER A 222 -7.98 -4.17 -13.28
C SER A 222 -8.84 -2.94 -13.08
N ILE A 223 -9.78 -3.04 -12.14
CA ILE A 223 -10.51 -1.92 -11.56
C ILE A 223 -10.02 -1.69 -10.14
N ILE A 224 -9.65 -0.44 -9.85
CA ILE A 224 -9.24 -0.03 -8.51
C ILE A 224 -10.41 0.67 -7.83
N LEU A 225 -10.84 0.09 -6.70
CA LEU A 225 -11.94 0.62 -5.90
C LEU A 225 -11.39 1.48 -4.76
N TYR A 226 -12.08 2.58 -4.52
CA TYR A 226 -11.83 3.42 -3.35
C TYR A 226 -13.17 3.89 -2.77
N LYS A 227 -13.47 3.47 -1.53
CA LYS A 227 -14.68 3.89 -0.84
C LYS A 227 -14.32 4.53 0.49
N MET A 228 -14.93 5.67 0.76
CA MET A 228 -14.84 6.37 2.03
C MET A 228 -16.21 6.92 2.40
N ASN A 229 -16.40 7.29 3.67
CA ASN A 229 -17.63 7.96 4.07
C ASN A 229 -17.70 9.37 3.46
N PHE A 230 -18.93 9.91 3.37
CA PHE A 230 -19.20 11.17 2.71
C PHE A 230 -18.42 12.37 3.31
N LEU A 231 -18.30 12.45 4.64
CA LEU A 231 -17.54 13.50 5.30
C LEU A 231 -16.05 13.45 4.94
N ASN A 232 -15.45 12.26 4.98
CA ASN A 232 -14.06 12.07 4.56
C ASN A 232 -13.87 12.38 3.08
N TYR A 233 -14.86 12.06 2.23
CA TYR A 233 -14.82 12.40 0.81
C TYR A 233 -14.76 13.92 0.59
N LEU A 234 -15.60 14.71 1.28
CA LEU A 234 -15.58 16.16 1.18
C LEU A 234 -14.24 16.75 1.63
N ILE A 235 -13.69 16.27 2.75
CA ILE A 235 -12.37 16.69 3.26
C ILE A 235 -11.26 16.34 2.25
N VAL A 236 -11.24 15.11 1.78
CA VAL A 236 -10.23 14.66 0.83
C VAL A 236 -10.32 15.42 -0.47
N ARG A 237 -11.53 15.64 -1.01
CA ARG A 237 -11.76 16.39 -2.24
C ARG A 237 -11.28 17.84 -2.15
N SER A 238 -11.36 18.47 -0.97
CA SER A 238 -10.89 19.84 -0.76
C SER A 238 -9.38 19.96 -0.59
N LEU A 239 -8.72 18.90 -0.11
CA LEU A 239 -7.30 18.93 0.25
C LEU A 239 -6.40 18.26 -0.80
N VAL A 240 -6.91 17.26 -1.53
CA VAL A 240 -6.12 16.43 -2.45
C VAL A 240 -6.00 17.11 -3.81
N LYS A 241 -4.77 17.29 -4.26
CA LYS A 241 -4.45 17.94 -5.53
C LYS A 241 -4.35 16.97 -6.72
N VAL A 242 -4.21 15.66 -6.45
CA VAL A 242 -4.09 14.66 -7.50
C VAL A 242 -5.45 14.26 -8.05
N LYS A 243 -5.53 14.06 -9.38
CA LYS A 243 -6.77 13.65 -10.07
C LYS A 243 -7.11 12.18 -9.85
N PHE A 244 -6.14 11.35 -9.51
CA PHE A 244 -6.26 9.90 -9.45
C PHE A 244 -5.97 9.37 -8.04
N ALA A 245 -6.75 8.37 -7.62
CA ALA A 245 -6.55 7.69 -6.34
C ALA A 245 -5.56 6.51 -6.41
N ASN A 246 -5.16 6.13 -7.62
CA ASN A 246 -4.23 5.00 -7.85
C ASN A 246 -2.85 5.53 -8.25
N ILE A 247 -1.80 4.98 -7.63
CA ILE A 247 -0.41 5.36 -7.87
C ILE A 247 0.05 5.08 -9.31
N ILE A 248 -0.50 4.05 -9.96
CA ILE A 248 -0.19 3.72 -11.36
C ILE A 248 -0.69 4.85 -12.28
N ASN A 249 -1.93 5.31 -12.08
CA ASN A 249 -2.48 6.41 -12.86
C ASN A 249 -1.74 7.73 -12.61
N ILE A 250 -1.30 7.98 -11.37
CA ILE A 250 -0.47 9.14 -11.03
C ILE A 250 0.87 9.06 -11.77
N SER A 251 1.54 7.90 -11.76
CA SER A 251 2.82 7.69 -12.45
C SER A 251 2.70 7.81 -13.96
N ALA A 252 1.57 7.38 -14.53
CA ALA A 252 1.31 7.43 -15.98
C ALA A 252 0.75 8.79 -16.44
N GLY A 253 0.34 9.67 -15.53
CA GLY A 253 -0.32 10.94 -15.85
C GLY A 253 -1.73 10.77 -16.46
N LYS A 254 -2.35 9.61 -16.30
CA LYS A 254 -3.62 9.21 -16.96
C LYS A 254 -4.63 8.69 -15.96
#